data_ce076a087663d7ee8cf18a10b71c2959
#
_entry.id   ce076a087663d7ee8cf18a10b71c2959
#
_cell.length_a   1.000
_cell.length_b   1.000
_cell.length_c   1.000
_cell.angle_alpha   90.00
_cell.angle_beta   90.00
_cell.angle_gamma   90.00
#
_symmetry.space_group_name_H-M   'P 1'
#
loop_
_entity.id
_entity.type
_entity.pdbx_description
1 polymer ?
#
loop_
_entity_poly.entity_id
_entity_poly.type
_entity_poly.pdbx_seq_one_letter_code
_entity_poly.pdbx_strand_id
1 'polypeptide(L)'
;KGLVSADDYENALLTYRQAEEQVASAKENVQKAQTNLSYATITSPIDGTVISKSVEEGQTVAASFNTPELFTIAKDLTNMQVIANVDEADIGGVKEGDRVNFTVDAYPDDVFQGTVKQVRLEATTTNNVVTYEVVISAPNADLKLKPGLTANVTIFTQERAGIIAVANKAL
;
A
#
# COMPACT_ATOMS: atom_id res chain seq x y z
N LYS A 1 3.78 -58.25 -41.75
CA LYS A 1 4.81 -58.27 -40.70
C LYS A 1 6.13 -57.95 -41.39
N GLY A 2 6.61 -56.68 -41.37
CA GLY A 2 7.78 -56.26 -42.13
C GLY A 2 7.49 -55.81 -43.54
N LEU A 3 6.45 -55.01 -43.75
CA LEU A 3 6.08 -54.45 -45.04
C LEU A 3 6.79 -53.16 -45.40
N VAL A 4 7.68 -52.70 -44.51
CA VAL A 4 8.43 -51.42 -44.68
C VAL A 4 9.88 -51.72 -44.36
N SER A 5 10.81 -51.04 -45.08
CA SER A 5 12.23 -51.16 -44.80
C SER A 5 12.58 -50.48 -43.46
N ALA A 6 13.69 -50.86 -42.85
CA ALA A 6 14.15 -50.23 -41.58
C ALA A 6 14.39 -48.73 -41.80
N ASP A 7 14.97 -48.36 -42.92
CA ASP A 7 15.25 -46.96 -43.27
C ASP A 7 13.98 -46.13 -43.44
N ASP A 8 12.91 -46.69 -44.05
CA ASP A 8 11.64 -45.99 -44.17
C ASP A 8 10.99 -45.75 -42.80
N TYR A 9 11.09 -46.75 -41.90
CA TYR A 9 10.59 -46.59 -40.53
C TYR A 9 11.35 -45.52 -39.75
N GLU A 10 12.69 -45.51 -39.83
CA GLU A 10 13.52 -44.49 -39.16
C GLU A 10 13.23 -43.07 -39.71
N ASN A 11 13.12 -42.90 -41.03
CA ASN A 11 12.76 -41.65 -41.66
C ASN A 11 11.37 -41.17 -41.23
N ALA A 12 10.40 -42.05 -41.18
CA ALA A 12 9.06 -41.72 -40.67
C ALA A 12 9.07 -41.32 -39.20
N LEU A 13 9.88 -42.00 -38.37
CA LEU A 13 10.04 -41.66 -36.95
C LEU A 13 10.71 -40.31 -36.76
N LEU A 14 11.74 -40.00 -37.54
CA LEU A 14 12.40 -38.68 -37.54
C LEU A 14 11.42 -37.57 -37.94
N THR A 15 10.66 -37.79 -39.00
CA THR A 15 9.63 -36.83 -39.48
C THR A 15 8.56 -36.61 -38.41
N TYR A 16 8.12 -37.68 -37.73
CA TYR A 16 7.16 -37.56 -36.63
C TYR A 16 7.71 -36.75 -35.47
N ARG A 17 8.95 -37.04 -35.03
CA ARG A 17 9.60 -36.24 -33.94
C ARG A 17 9.78 -34.77 -34.33
N GLN A 18 10.19 -34.51 -35.56
CA GLN A 18 10.31 -33.12 -36.06
C GLN A 18 8.95 -32.38 -36.02
N ALA A 19 7.88 -33.08 -36.44
CA ALA A 19 6.54 -32.50 -36.37
C ALA A 19 6.09 -32.27 -34.91
N GLU A 20 6.41 -33.19 -34.00
CA GLU A 20 6.13 -33.03 -32.57
C GLU A 20 6.86 -31.80 -31.98
N GLU A 21 8.14 -31.62 -32.28
CA GLU A 21 8.94 -30.45 -31.88
C GLU A 21 8.38 -29.15 -32.48
N GLN A 22 7.93 -29.17 -33.72
CA GLN A 22 7.30 -28.02 -34.35
C GLN A 22 5.99 -27.64 -33.65
N VAL A 23 5.17 -28.62 -33.27
CA VAL A 23 3.94 -28.39 -32.51
C VAL A 23 4.27 -27.81 -31.11
N ALA A 24 5.29 -28.34 -30.44
CA ALA A 24 5.73 -27.80 -29.16
C ALA A 24 6.16 -26.34 -29.27
N SER A 25 7.02 -26.02 -30.26
CA SER A 25 7.47 -24.64 -30.51
C SER A 25 6.32 -23.70 -30.87
N ALA A 26 5.36 -24.15 -31.69
CA ALA A 26 4.19 -23.37 -32.02
C ALA A 26 3.30 -23.06 -30.81
N LYS A 27 3.13 -24.05 -29.89
CA LYS A 27 2.42 -23.85 -28.62
C LYS A 27 3.11 -22.81 -27.74
N GLU A 28 4.42 -22.86 -27.61
CA GLU A 28 5.18 -21.85 -26.87
C GLU A 28 5.02 -20.44 -27.45
N ASN A 29 5.02 -20.31 -28.78
CA ASN A 29 4.78 -19.03 -29.43
C ASN A 29 3.38 -18.50 -29.17
N VAL A 30 2.36 -19.34 -29.20
CA VAL A 30 0.98 -18.98 -28.81
C VAL A 30 0.95 -18.53 -27.35
N GLN A 31 1.59 -19.26 -26.44
CA GLN A 31 1.64 -18.92 -25.02
C GLN A 31 2.31 -17.54 -24.81
N LYS A 32 3.42 -17.27 -25.50
CA LYS A 32 4.08 -15.95 -25.44
C LYS A 32 3.16 -14.83 -25.96
N ALA A 33 2.47 -15.07 -27.08
CA ALA A 33 1.53 -14.10 -27.63
C ALA A 33 0.34 -13.84 -26.67
N GLN A 34 -0.19 -14.87 -26.03
CA GLN A 34 -1.26 -14.75 -25.02
C GLN A 34 -0.78 -13.97 -23.79
N THR A 35 0.44 -14.24 -23.31
CA THR A 35 1.04 -13.49 -22.19
C THR A 35 1.21 -12.01 -22.56
N ASN A 36 1.71 -11.72 -23.75
CA ASN A 36 1.84 -10.34 -24.22
C ASN A 36 0.47 -9.64 -24.33
N LEU A 37 -0.55 -10.36 -24.79
CA LEU A 37 -1.91 -9.81 -24.84
C LEU A 37 -2.47 -9.54 -23.44
N SER A 38 -2.18 -10.39 -22.46
CA SER A 38 -2.62 -10.18 -21.08
C SER A 38 -2.05 -8.91 -20.46
N TYR A 39 -0.86 -8.49 -20.86
CA TYR A 39 -0.25 -7.23 -20.40
C TYR A 39 -0.92 -5.97 -20.98
N ALA A 40 -1.73 -6.11 -22.02
CA ALA A 40 -2.51 -5.00 -22.55
C ALA A 40 -3.68 -4.60 -21.62
N THR A 41 -4.05 -5.47 -20.68
CA THR A 41 -5.10 -5.19 -19.70
C THR A 41 -4.47 -5.15 -18.30
N ILE A 42 -4.42 -3.96 -17.72
CA ILE A 42 -3.89 -3.76 -16.36
C ILE A 42 -5.08 -3.82 -15.39
N THR A 43 -5.05 -4.81 -14.51
CA THR A 43 -6.09 -5.00 -13.49
C THR A 43 -5.53 -4.73 -12.10
N SER A 44 -6.40 -4.27 -11.19
CA SER A 44 -6.02 -4.12 -9.79
C SER A 44 -5.78 -5.49 -9.15
N PRO A 45 -4.68 -5.68 -8.38
CA PRO A 45 -4.43 -6.91 -7.62
C PRO A 45 -5.28 -7.00 -6.35
N ILE A 46 -5.98 -5.93 -5.97
CA ILE A 46 -6.81 -5.84 -4.78
C ILE A 46 -8.18 -5.24 -5.11
N ASP A 47 -9.20 -5.66 -4.37
CA ASP A 47 -10.49 -4.98 -4.36
C ASP A 47 -10.39 -3.74 -3.48
N GLY A 48 -11.05 -2.63 -3.87
CA GLY A 48 -10.99 -1.39 -3.12
C GLY A 48 -11.57 -0.20 -3.84
N THR A 49 -11.40 0.97 -3.23
CA THR A 49 -11.84 2.26 -3.76
C THR A 49 -10.66 3.00 -4.36
N VAL A 50 -10.83 3.53 -5.57
CA VAL A 50 -9.81 4.38 -6.22
C VAL A 50 -9.74 5.72 -5.48
N ILE A 51 -8.57 6.03 -4.93
CA ILE A 51 -8.29 7.31 -4.25
C ILE A 51 -7.83 8.36 -5.25
N SER A 52 -6.91 7.99 -6.15
CA SER A 52 -6.38 8.89 -7.16
C SER A 52 -6.17 8.19 -8.49
N LYS A 53 -6.32 8.95 -9.57
CA LYS A 53 -6.02 8.58 -10.94
C LYS A 53 -4.94 9.54 -11.44
N SER A 54 -3.77 9.01 -11.79
CA SER A 54 -2.60 9.79 -12.22
C SER A 54 -2.37 9.76 -13.73
N VAL A 55 -3.30 9.16 -14.49
CA VAL A 55 -3.21 9.00 -15.94
C VAL A 55 -4.50 9.42 -16.64
N GLU A 56 -4.39 9.91 -17.87
CA GLU A 56 -5.54 10.27 -18.72
C GLU A 56 -5.60 9.39 -19.98
N GLU A 57 -6.79 9.30 -20.57
CA GLU A 57 -6.97 8.59 -21.85
C GLU A 57 -6.11 9.22 -22.94
N GLY A 58 -5.42 8.38 -23.70
CA GLY A 58 -4.50 8.83 -24.77
C GLY A 58 -3.12 9.24 -24.26
N GLN A 59 -2.87 9.22 -22.95
CA GLN A 59 -1.56 9.51 -22.42
C GLN A 59 -0.61 8.32 -22.62
N THR A 60 0.59 8.59 -23.16
CA THR A 60 1.65 7.59 -23.24
C THR A 60 2.33 7.43 -21.90
N VAL A 61 2.35 6.21 -21.38
CA VAL A 61 3.06 5.87 -20.14
C VAL A 61 4.38 5.21 -20.52
N ALA A 62 5.50 5.87 -20.18
CA ALA A 62 6.84 5.33 -20.39
C ALA A 62 7.38 4.77 -19.07
N ALA A 63 7.64 3.47 -19.01
CA ALA A 63 8.24 2.78 -17.88
C ALA A 63 9.72 2.47 -18.18
N SER A 64 10.57 3.50 -18.25
CA SER A 64 11.98 3.31 -18.59
C SER A 64 12.87 3.06 -17.38
N PHE A 65 12.81 3.90 -16.35
CA PHE A 65 13.64 3.79 -15.13
C PHE A 65 12.81 3.85 -13.84
N ASN A 66 11.66 4.49 -13.86
CA ASN A 66 10.75 4.57 -12.73
C ASN A 66 9.42 3.94 -13.10
N THR A 67 8.83 3.18 -12.18
CA THR A 67 7.48 2.66 -12.34
C THR A 67 6.49 3.79 -12.10
N PRO A 68 5.74 4.27 -13.10
CA PRO A 68 4.76 5.32 -12.89
C PRO A 68 3.56 4.80 -12.10
N GLU A 69 3.08 5.61 -11.16
CA GLU A 69 1.82 5.33 -10.47
C GLU A 69 0.65 5.70 -11.39
N LEU A 70 -0.18 4.74 -11.71
CA LEU A 70 -1.36 4.93 -12.55
C LEU A 70 -2.60 5.25 -11.71
N PHE A 71 -2.81 4.46 -10.68
CA PHE A 71 -3.94 4.58 -9.74
C PHE A 71 -3.47 4.28 -8.32
N THR A 72 -4.02 5.00 -7.35
CA THR A 72 -3.90 4.64 -5.94
C THR A 72 -5.22 4.06 -5.46
N ILE A 73 -5.20 2.84 -4.91
CA ILE A 73 -6.39 2.11 -4.49
C ILE A 73 -6.27 1.78 -3.01
N ALA A 74 -7.28 2.17 -2.22
CA ALA A 74 -7.41 1.77 -0.83
C ALA A 74 -8.30 0.54 -0.71
N LYS A 75 -7.83 -0.46 0.00
CA LYS A 75 -8.60 -1.67 0.29
C LYS A 75 -9.80 -1.37 1.19
N ASP A 76 -9.59 -0.52 2.20
CA ASP A 76 -10.60 -0.18 3.20
C ASP A 76 -10.37 1.25 3.71
N LEU A 77 -11.41 2.07 3.67
CA LEU A 77 -11.40 3.43 4.18
C LEU A 77 -11.97 3.55 5.60
N THR A 78 -12.47 2.46 6.18
CA THR A 78 -12.99 2.45 7.56
C THR A 78 -11.86 2.39 8.60
N ASN A 79 -10.69 1.88 8.20
CA ASN A 79 -9.49 1.77 9.01
C ASN A 79 -8.41 2.70 8.48
N MET A 80 -8.36 3.90 9.03
CA MET A 80 -7.38 4.91 8.66
C MET A 80 -6.21 4.92 9.65
N GLN A 81 -5.12 5.55 9.24
CA GLN A 81 -3.97 5.82 10.09
C GLN A 81 -3.62 7.29 9.99
N VAL A 82 -3.30 7.90 11.13
CA VAL A 82 -2.70 9.23 11.19
C VAL A 82 -1.21 9.03 11.47
N ILE A 83 -0.36 9.67 10.67
CA ILE A 83 1.08 9.70 10.88
C ILE A 83 1.40 11.06 11.50
N ALA A 84 1.79 11.06 12.77
CA ALA A 84 2.20 12.25 13.48
C ALA A 84 3.73 12.33 13.56
N ASN A 85 4.29 13.50 13.22
CA ASN A 85 5.70 13.76 13.41
C ASN A 85 5.90 14.37 14.79
N VAL A 86 6.58 13.65 15.68
CA VAL A 86 6.83 14.04 17.06
C VAL A 86 8.31 14.40 17.21
N ASP A 87 8.60 15.53 17.83
CA ASP A 87 9.96 15.99 18.07
C ASP A 87 10.74 15.04 19.01
N GLU A 88 12.05 14.98 18.82
CA GLU A 88 12.96 14.17 19.66
C GLU A 88 12.80 14.47 21.14
N ALA A 89 12.49 15.72 21.51
CA ALA A 89 12.30 16.12 22.89
C ALA A 89 11.10 15.46 23.58
N ASP A 90 10.04 15.15 22.80
CA ASP A 90 8.77 14.67 23.31
C ASP A 90 8.58 13.16 23.11
N ILE A 91 9.30 12.54 22.17
CA ILE A 91 9.12 11.12 21.81
C ILE A 91 9.38 10.17 22.98
N GLY A 92 10.25 10.55 23.94
CA GLY A 92 10.59 9.71 25.07
C GLY A 92 9.41 9.36 25.99
N GLY A 93 8.34 10.16 25.96
CA GLY A 93 7.12 9.94 26.73
C GLY A 93 6.09 9.07 26.02
N VAL A 94 6.17 8.94 24.68
CA VAL A 94 5.15 8.29 23.84
C VAL A 94 5.35 6.78 23.82
N LYS A 95 4.27 6.03 24.06
CA LYS A 95 4.26 4.57 24.08
C LYS A 95 3.15 4.01 23.20
N GLU A 96 3.36 2.79 22.73
CA GLU A 96 2.30 2.03 22.07
C GLU A 96 1.13 1.81 23.03
N GLY A 97 -0.08 2.06 22.55
CA GLY A 97 -1.30 1.99 23.34
C GLY A 97 -1.75 3.32 23.95
N ASP A 98 -0.93 4.37 23.90
CA ASP A 98 -1.32 5.69 24.41
C ASP A 98 -2.56 6.19 23.69
N ARG A 99 -3.49 6.80 24.43
CA ARG A 99 -4.70 7.40 23.91
C ARG A 99 -4.36 8.69 23.17
N VAL A 100 -5.02 8.87 22.05
CA VAL A 100 -4.82 10.03 21.19
C VAL A 100 -6.16 10.65 20.86
N ASN A 101 -6.25 11.97 20.98
CA ASN A 101 -7.31 12.76 20.40
C ASN A 101 -6.74 13.57 19.25
N PHE A 102 -7.49 13.66 18.16
CA PHE A 102 -7.10 14.51 17.04
C PHE A 102 -8.29 15.17 16.40
N THR A 103 -8.06 16.34 15.83
CA THR A 103 -9.01 17.07 15.00
C THR A 103 -8.43 17.20 13.61
N VAL A 104 -9.26 17.30 12.60
CA VAL A 104 -8.84 17.55 11.22
C VAL A 104 -9.34 18.94 10.78
N ASP A 105 -8.57 19.61 9.94
CA ASP A 105 -8.91 20.97 9.50
C ASP A 105 -10.26 21.04 8.76
N ALA A 106 -10.68 19.92 8.14
CA ALA A 106 -11.97 19.82 7.48
C ALA A 106 -13.17 19.76 8.47
N TYR A 107 -12.93 19.33 9.71
CA TYR A 107 -13.94 19.20 10.77
C TYR A 107 -13.33 19.65 12.13
N PRO A 108 -13.18 20.96 12.34
CA PRO A 108 -12.48 21.48 13.53
C PRO A 108 -13.23 21.23 14.84
N ASP A 109 -14.54 21.07 14.78
CA ASP A 109 -15.40 20.85 15.95
C ASP A 109 -15.54 19.36 16.31
N ASP A 110 -15.16 18.46 15.40
CA ASP A 110 -15.23 17.01 15.61
C ASP A 110 -13.92 16.51 16.20
N VAL A 111 -13.96 15.95 17.41
CA VAL A 111 -12.81 15.30 18.05
C VAL A 111 -12.85 13.81 17.76
N PHE A 112 -11.84 13.33 17.04
CA PHE A 112 -11.67 11.92 16.74
C PHE A 112 -10.75 11.29 17.80
N GLN A 113 -11.00 10.02 18.09
CA GLN A 113 -10.20 9.24 19.04
C GLN A 113 -9.40 8.19 18.30
N GLY A 114 -8.17 8.01 18.76
CA GLY A 114 -7.27 6.99 18.25
C GLY A 114 -6.37 6.43 19.33
N THR A 115 -5.54 5.49 18.95
CA THR A 115 -4.51 4.93 19.83
C THR A 115 -3.19 4.85 19.07
N VAL A 116 -2.08 5.06 19.78
CA VAL A 116 -0.74 4.86 19.22
C VAL A 116 -0.57 3.37 18.92
N LYS A 117 -0.39 3.07 17.63
CA LYS A 117 -0.19 1.70 17.17
C LYS A 117 1.28 1.32 17.14
N GLN A 118 2.13 2.26 16.76
CA GLN A 118 3.56 2.04 16.61
C GLN A 118 4.31 3.36 16.65
N VAL A 119 5.48 3.35 17.27
CA VAL A 119 6.47 4.42 17.18
C VAL A 119 7.59 3.94 16.26
N ARG A 120 7.84 4.65 15.15
CA ARG A 120 8.93 4.31 14.24
C ARG A 120 10.26 4.74 14.85
N LEU A 121 11.26 3.86 14.77
CA LEU A 121 12.59 4.10 15.33
C LEU A 121 13.50 4.91 14.38
N GLU A 122 13.10 5.05 13.13
CA GLU A 122 13.84 5.84 12.15
C GLU A 122 13.48 7.33 12.32
N ALA A 123 14.51 8.13 12.62
CA ALA A 123 14.36 9.57 12.72
C ALA A 123 14.43 10.23 11.34
N THR A 124 13.57 11.19 11.08
CA THR A 124 13.62 12.05 9.90
C THR A 124 14.13 13.43 10.28
N THR A 125 15.18 13.90 9.60
CA THR A 125 15.69 15.24 9.82
C THR A 125 15.26 16.16 8.69
N THR A 126 14.45 17.15 9.02
CA THR A 126 14.00 18.18 8.08
C THR A 126 14.32 19.57 8.65
N ASN A 127 15.05 20.38 7.89
CA ASN A 127 15.46 21.73 8.32
C ASN A 127 16.15 21.76 9.70
N ASN A 128 17.02 20.80 9.98
CA ASN A 128 17.72 20.62 11.27
C ASN A 128 16.80 20.28 12.46
N VAL A 129 15.54 19.91 12.23
CA VAL A 129 14.64 19.38 13.24
C VAL A 129 14.55 17.87 13.09
N VAL A 130 14.82 17.16 14.18
CA VAL A 130 14.74 15.69 14.24
C VAL A 130 13.37 15.30 14.74
N THR A 131 12.63 14.54 13.92
CA THR A 131 11.30 14.07 14.28
C THR A 131 11.20 12.55 14.09
N TYR A 132 10.32 11.94 14.87
CA TYR A 132 9.96 10.51 14.78
C TYR A 132 8.52 10.36 14.36
N GLU A 133 8.27 9.43 13.44
CA GLU A 133 6.92 9.15 12.99
C GLU A 133 6.19 8.22 13.99
N VAL A 134 5.07 8.70 14.48
CA VAL A 134 4.15 7.93 15.34
C VAL A 134 2.92 7.57 14.52
N VAL A 135 2.67 6.27 14.37
CA VAL A 135 1.51 5.73 13.67
C VAL A 135 0.36 5.58 14.64
N ILE A 136 -0.73 6.27 14.38
CA ILE A 136 -1.94 6.30 15.21
C ILE A 136 -3.06 5.60 14.45
N SER A 137 -3.74 4.67 15.08
CA SER A 137 -4.95 4.06 14.54
C SER A 137 -6.11 5.03 14.65
N ALA A 138 -6.81 5.26 13.54
CA ALA A 138 -7.93 6.19 13.44
C ALA A 138 -9.14 5.47 12.83
N PRO A 139 -10.05 4.92 13.64
CA PRO A 139 -11.29 4.34 13.17
C PRO A 139 -12.13 5.37 12.41
N ASN A 140 -12.66 5.01 11.26
CA ASN A 140 -13.42 5.90 10.36
C ASN A 140 -14.73 5.25 9.92
N ALA A 141 -15.56 4.83 10.87
CA ALA A 141 -16.81 4.15 10.58
C ALA A 141 -17.77 5.01 9.74
N ASP A 142 -17.76 6.33 9.97
CA ASP A 142 -18.62 7.30 9.28
C ASP A 142 -18.06 7.78 7.94
N LEU A 143 -16.89 7.30 7.53
CA LEU A 143 -16.17 7.71 6.30
C LEU A 143 -15.95 9.23 6.18
N LYS A 144 -15.91 9.95 7.30
CA LYS A 144 -15.65 11.39 7.35
C LYS A 144 -14.17 11.70 7.05
N LEU A 145 -13.27 10.85 7.53
CA LEU A 145 -11.84 11.01 7.29
C LEU A 145 -11.51 10.58 5.86
N LYS A 146 -10.73 11.42 5.18
CA LYS A 146 -10.23 11.14 3.83
C LYS A 146 -8.70 11.11 3.83
N PRO A 147 -8.08 10.30 2.97
CA PRO A 147 -6.63 10.33 2.80
C PRO A 147 -6.14 11.73 2.41
N GLY A 148 -5.02 12.16 2.99
CA GLY A 148 -4.41 13.46 2.70
C GLY A 148 -4.92 14.63 3.55
N LEU A 149 -5.85 14.40 4.51
CA LEU A 149 -6.23 15.43 5.48
C LEU A 149 -5.11 15.69 6.48
N THR A 150 -4.92 16.95 6.83
CA THR A 150 -4.04 17.36 7.93
C THR A 150 -4.78 17.23 9.26
N ALA A 151 -4.09 16.68 10.26
CA ALA A 151 -4.65 16.46 11.59
C ALA A 151 -3.79 17.14 12.66
N ASN A 152 -4.45 17.77 13.62
CA ASN A 152 -3.84 18.27 14.85
C ASN A 152 -4.00 17.22 15.94
N VAL A 153 -2.87 16.67 16.41
CA VAL A 153 -2.83 15.48 17.26
C VAL A 153 -2.43 15.84 18.67
N THR A 154 -3.15 15.31 19.65
CA THR A 154 -2.80 15.37 21.08
C THR A 154 -2.65 13.96 21.64
N ILE A 155 -1.43 13.58 22.05
CA ILE A 155 -1.10 12.27 22.62
C ILE A 155 -1.08 12.39 24.14
N PHE A 156 -1.80 11.51 24.82
CA PHE A 156 -1.84 11.47 26.30
C PHE A 156 -0.79 10.49 26.81
N THR A 157 0.39 10.99 27.14
CA THR A 157 1.52 10.17 27.61
C THR A 157 1.41 9.76 29.08
N GLN A 158 0.64 10.51 29.89
CA GLN A 158 0.37 10.19 31.28
C GLN A 158 -1.07 10.56 31.64
N GLU A 159 -1.82 9.61 32.11
CA GLU A 159 -3.17 9.81 32.61
C GLU A 159 -3.28 9.30 34.03
N ARG A 160 -3.76 10.14 34.97
CA ARG A 160 -4.00 9.77 36.35
C ARG A 160 -5.47 9.94 36.65
N ALA A 161 -6.18 8.84 36.82
CA ALA A 161 -7.58 8.85 37.22
C ALA A 161 -7.72 8.78 38.73
N GLY A 162 -8.76 9.42 39.30
CA GLY A 162 -9.12 9.32 40.72
C GLY A 162 -8.23 10.13 41.67
N ILE A 163 -7.49 11.12 41.20
CA ILE A 163 -6.71 12.03 42.03
C ILE A 163 -7.54 13.25 42.44
N ILE A 164 -7.28 13.78 43.65
CA ILE A 164 -7.80 15.08 44.08
C ILE A 164 -6.97 16.15 43.43
N ALA A 165 -7.61 16.97 42.57
CA ALA A 165 -6.96 18.10 41.93
C ALA A 165 -7.27 19.40 42.67
N VAL A 166 -6.25 20.21 42.87
CA VAL A 166 -6.36 21.56 43.42
C VAL A 166 -6.01 22.58 42.34
N ALA A 167 -6.84 23.59 42.19
CA ALA A 167 -6.57 24.64 41.21
C ALA A 167 -5.29 25.41 41.57
N ASN A 168 -4.46 25.73 40.55
CA ASN A 168 -3.19 26.48 40.74
C ASN A 168 -3.36 27.83 41.47
N LYS A 169 -4.55 28.41 41.47
CA LYS A 169 -4.85 29.64 42.23
C LYS A 169 -5.03 29.40 43.75
N ALA A 170 -5.06 28.15 44.20
CA ALA A 170 -5.22 27.78 45.62
C ALA A 170 -3.89 27.40 46.28
N LEU A 171 -2.80 27.49 45.54
CA LEU A 171 -1.41 27.39 45.95
C LEU A 171 -0.77 28.78 45.89
#